data_afd152050d0c692831c9b090750af899
#
_entry.id   afd152050d0c692831c9b090750af899
#
_cell.length_a   1.000
_cell.length_b   1.000
_cell.length_c   1.000
_cell.angle_alpha   90.00
_cell.angle_beta   90.00
_cell.angle_gamma   90.00
#
_symmetry.space_group_name_H-M   'P 1'
#
loop_
_entity.id
_entity.type
_entity.pdbx_description
1 polymer ?
#
loop_
_entity_poly.entity_id
_entity_poly.type
_entity_poly.pdbx_seq_one_letter_code
_entity_poly.pdbx_strand_id
1 'polypeptide(L)'
;MSWGFNTTTPLYNRPRRTVYGRKGMVCTSQTLAAHIGLDMLKKGGNAVDAAVAVAISLTVLEPVSNGIGSDLFAIIHMDGHLYGLNGSGFSPAKLIQSDPAIPSRLPSYGWLPVMIPGAPAAWYELHSRFGKLPFESLFEPAVDYA
;
A
#
# COMPACT_ATOMS: atom_id res chain seq x y z
N MET A 1 0.68 -17.23 -21.67
CA MET A 1 2.02 -17.05 -21.05
C MET A 1 2.01 -17.80 -19.73
N SER A 2 2.78 -18.86 -19.57
CA SER A 2 2.99 -19.47 -18.26
C SER A 2 4.04 -18.62 -17.54
N TRP A 3 3.75 -18.17 -16.35
CA TRP A 3 4.65 -17.32 -15.56
C TRP A 3 5.89 -18.03 -15.04
N GLY A 4 6.21 -19.23 -15.48
CA GLY A 4 7.45 -19.92 -15.14
C GLY A 4 7.69 -20.21 -13.65
N PHE A 5 6.75 -19.84 -12.77
CA PHE A 5 6.85 -20.09 -11.34
C PHE A 5 6.20 -21.43 -11.02
N ASN A 6 7.01 -22.37 -10.56
CA ASN A 6 6.47 -23.58 -9.95
C ASN A 6 6.06 -23.26 -8.51
N THR A 7 4.76 -23.06 -8.28
CA THR A 7 4.21 -22.74 -6.95
C THR A 7 4.30 -23.93 -5.97
N THR A 8 4.59 -25.12 -6.47
CA THR A 8 4.69 -26.34 -5.64
C THR A 8 6.10 -26.68 -5.21
N THR A 9 7.11 -26.11 -5.89
CA THR A 9 8.53 -26.37 -5.54
C THR A 9 9.20 -25.06 -5.14
N PRO A 10 9.56 -24.86 -3.87
CA PRO A 10 10.25 -23.65 -3.45
C PRO A 10 11.61 -23.53 -4.16
N LEU A 11 11.87 -22.37 -4.79
CA LEU A 11 13.14 -22.03 -5.47
C LEU A 11 14.35 -22.09 -4.53
N TYR A 12 14.12 -21.98 -3.23
CA TYR A 12 15.13 -22.09 -2.17
C TYR A 12 14.74 -23.27 -1.29
N ASN A 13 15.68 -24.16 -1.04
CA ASN A 13 15.50 -25.39 -0.26
C ASN A 13 15.22 -25.14 1.25
N ARG A 14 14.38 -24.11 1.53
CA ARG A 14 13.89 -23.76 2.87
C ARG A 14 12.37 -23.93 2.89
N PRO A 15 11.84 -24.92 3.61
CA PRO A 15 10.40 -25.09 3.74
C PRO A 15 9.81 -23.86 4.43
N ARG A 16 8.95 -23.13 3.73
CA ARG A 16 8.12 -22.09 4.35
C ARG A 16 7.00 -22.80 5.11
N ARG A 17 7.00 -22.63 6.42
CA ARG A 17 5.91 -23.15 7.25
C ARG A 17 4.70 -22.25 7.12
N THR A 18 3.51 -22.83 7.01
CA THR A 18 2.27 -22.10 7.10
C THR A 18 2.13 -21.48 8.48
N VAL A 19 1.81 -20.20 8.56
CA VAL A 19 1.59 -19.47 9.79
C VAL A 19 0.09 -19.23 9.94
N TYR A 20 -0.43 -19.47 11.13
CA TYR A 20 -1.85 -19.27 11.43
C TYR A 20 -2.03 -18.19 12.51
N GLY A 21 -2.92 -17.24 12.27
CA GLY A 21 -3.30 -16.21 13.25
C GLY A 21 -4.71 -16.45 13.77
N ARG A 22 -4.89 -16.51 15.10
CA ARG A 22 -6.21 -16.70 15.73
C ARG A 22 -7.04 -15.40 15.80
N LYS A 23 -6.39 -14.27 15.98
CA LYS A 23 -7.05 -12.97 16.21
C LYS A 23 -6.85 -11.97 15.08
N GLY A 24 -5.94 -12.25 14.18
CA GLY A 24 -5.59 -11.41 13.04
C GLY A 24 -4.22 -11.79 12.50
N MET A 25 -3.92 -11.29 11.33
CA MET A 25 -2.65 -11.52 10.65
C MET A 25 -2.30 -10.28 9.83
N VAL A 26 -1.03 -9.94 9.78
CA VAL A 26 -0.47 -8.91 8.91
C VAL A 26 0.62 -9.56 8.06
N CYS A 27 0.58 -9.32 6.77
CA CYS A 27 1.57 -9.80 5.81
C CYS A 27 2.05 -8.64 4.94
N THR A 28 3.34 -8.43 4.89
CA THR A 28 3.99 -7.40 4.07
C THR A 28 5.42 -7.82 3.76
N SER A 29 6.08 -7.14 2.84
CA SER A 29 7.45 -7.41 2.39
C SER A 29 8.51 -7.15 3.49
N GLN A 30 8.24 -6.22 4.43
CA GLN A 30 9.19 -5.76 5.43
C GLN A 30 8.73 -6.15 6.85
N THR A 31 9.62 -6.80 7.62
CA THR A 31 9.28 -7.39 8.93
C THR A 31 8.86 -6.36 9.98
N LEU A 32 9.55 -5.20 10.06
CA LEU A 32 9.19 -4.15 11.01
C LEU A 32 7.82 -3.55 10.69
N ALA A 33 7.50 -3.37 9.41
CA ALA A 33 6.18 -2.93 8.99
C ALA A 33 5.09 -3.94 9.38
N ALA A 34 5.38 -5.25 9.30
CA ALA A 34 4.44 -6.28 9.77
C ALA A 34 4.19 -6.16 11.29
N HIS A 35 5.23 -5.88 12.09
CA HIS A 35 5.08 -5.65 13.53
C HIS A 35 4.23 -4.41 13.82
N ILE A 36 4.44 -3.32 13.09
CA ILE A 36 3.63 -2.10 13.21
C ILE A 36 2.15 -2.41 13.00
N GLY A 37 1.81 -3.13 11.91
CA GLY A 37 0.43 -3.53 11.67
C GLY A 37 -0.16 -4.40 12.78
N LEU A 38 0.62 -5.34 13.33
CA LEU A 38 0.21 -6.14 14.48
C LEU A 38 -0.01 -5.29 15.74
N ASP A 39 0.79 -4.26 15.95
CA ASP A 39 0.63 -3.36 17.10
C ASP A 39 -0.62 -2.49 16.96
N MET A 40 -0.98 -2.07 15.74
CA MET A 40 -2.28 -1.40 15.51
C MET A 40 -3.45 -2.33 15.86
N LEU A 41 -3.40 -3.61 15.47
CA LEU A 41 -4.42 -4.59 15.87
C LEU A 41 -4.47 -4.79 17.39
N LYS A 42 -3.33 -4.85 18.09
CA LYS A 42 -3.26 -4.96 19.56
C LYS A 42 -3.79 -3.72 20.28
N LYS A 43 -3.60 -2.53 19.72
CA LYS A 43 -4.15 -1.26 20.22
C LYS A 43 -5.68 -1.17 20.04
N GLY A 44 -6.30 -2.17 19.43
CA GLY A 44 -7.76 -2.23 19.22
C GLY A 44 -8.20 -1.68 17.87
N GLY A 45 -7.28 -1.39 16.97
CA GLY A 45 -7.53 -1.05 15.58
C GLY A 45 -8.08 -2.24 14.80
N ASN A 46 -8.55 -1.96 13.59
CA ASN A 46 -9.02 -2.97 12.66
C ASN A 46 -8.00 -3.24 11.54
N ALA A 47 -8.39 -4.06 10.57
CA ALA A 47 -7.51 -4.42 9.45
C ALA A 47 -7.12 -3.21 8.57
N VAL A 48 -8.00 -2.20 8.48
CA VAL A 48 -7.72 -0.98 7.71
C VAL A 48 -6.70 -0.11 8.43
N ASP A 49 -6.85 0.09 9.75
CA ASP A 49 -5.84 0.80 10.56
C ASP A 49 -4.46 0.15 10.42
N ALA A 50 -4.41 -1.19 10.53
CA ALA A 50 -3.18 -1.94 10.38
C ALA A 50 -2.57 -1.77 8.98
N ALA A 51 -3.38 -1.88 7.92
CA ALA A 51 -2.91 -1.77 6.54
C ALA A 51 -2.41 -0.35 6.22
N VAL A 52 -3.12 0.69 6.68
CA VAL A 52 -2.72 2.09 6.47
C VAL A 52 -1.42 2.40 7.23
N ALA A 53 -1.30 1.99 8.51
CA ALA A 53 -0.07 2.18 9.28
C ALA A 53 1.13 1.46 8.64
N VAL A 54 0.92 0.24 8.11
CA VAL A 54 1.94 -0.49 7.35
C VAL A 54 2.34 0.29 6.10
N ALA A 55 1.38 0.76 5.30
CA ALA A 55 1.66 1.48 4.06
C ALA A 55 2.43 2.79 4.33
N ILE A 56 2.06 3.54 5.37
CA ILE A 56 2.78 4.73 5.80
C ILE A 56 4.22 4.37 6.22
N SER A 57 4.39 3.34 7.05
CA SER A 57 5.70 2.94 7.55
C SER A 57 6.62 2.40 6.45
N LEU A 58 6.08 1.76 5.42
CA LEU A 58 6.86 1.28 4.28
C LEU A 58 7.53 2.44 3.51
N THR A 59 7.00 3.65 3.54
CA THR A 59 7.66 4.81 2.91
C THR A 59 9.02 5.13 3.55
N VAL A 60 9.23 4.73 4.79
CA VAL A 60 10.50 4.87 5.53
C VAL A 60 11.29 3.56 5.50
N LEU A 61 10.63 2.43 5.76
CA LEU A 61 11.28 1.13 5.94
C LEU A 61 11.63 0.42 4.63
N GLU A 62 10.97 0.76 3.54
CA GLU A 62 11.20 0.19 2.20
C GLU A 62 11.08 1.28 1.10
N PRO A 63 11.90 2.34 1.16
CA PRO A 63 11.77 3.52 0.29
C PRO A 63 12.07 3.23 -1.20
N VAL A 64 12.65 2.09 -1.50
CA VAL A 64 12.93 1.66 -2.90
C VAL A 64 11.66 1.35 -3.69
N SER A 65 10.57 1.01 -3.00
CA SER A 65 9.30 0.58 -3.62
C SER A 65 8.09 1.37 -3.12
N ASN A 66 8.28 2.22 -2.11
CA ASN A 66 7.19 2.95 -1.47
C ASN A 66 7.57 4.42 -1.24
N GLY A 67 6.60 5.31 -1.35
CA GLY A 67 6.84 6.74 -1.11
C GLY A 67 5.54 7.52 -1.01
N ILE A 68 5.60 8.69 -0.37
CA ILE A 68 4.45 9.61 -0.26
C ILE A 68 4.03 10.19 -1.62
N GLY A 69 4.91 10.14 -2.61
CA GLY A 69 4.66 10.57 -3.99
C GLY A 69 4.07 9.48 -4.88
N SER A 70 3.76 8.31 -4.33
CA SER A 70 3.28 7.16 -5.08
C SER A 70 1.74 7.10 -5.18
N ASP A 71 1.26 6.02 -5.73
CA ASP A 71 -0.14 5.63 -5.82
C ASP A 71 -0.48 4.55 -4.78
N LEU A 72 -1.78 4.23 -4.67
CA LEU A 72 -2.28 3.16 -3.82
C LEU A 72 -3.54 2.55 -4.42
N PHE A 73 -3.60 1.22 -4.40
CA PHE A 73 -4.81 0.47 -4.69
C PHE A 73 -5.17 -0.39 -3.49
N ALA A 74 -6.46 -0.48 -3.18
CA ALA A 74 -6.93 -1.30 -2.07
C ALA A 74 -8.18 -2.09 -2.44
N ILE A 75 -8.26 -3.30 -1.91
CA ILE A 75 -9.46 -4.13 -1.89
C ILE A 75 -9.75 -4.47 -0.43
N ILE A 76 -10.95 -4.15 0.02
CA ILE A 76 -11.39 -4.36 1.40
C ILE A 76 -12.64 -5.24 1.38
N HIS A 77 -12.63 -6.31 2.16
CA HIS A 77 -13.82 -7.07 2.46
C HIS A 77 -14.20 -6.82 3.92
N MET A 78 -15.37 -6.21 4.14
CA MET A 78 -15.87 -5.87 5.47
C MET A 78 -17.38 -6.04 5.51
N ASP A 79 -17.89 -6.67 6.55
CA ASP A 79 -19.33 -6.90 6.80
C ASP A 79 -20.06 -7.54 5.60
N GLY A 80 -19.40 -8.49 4.96
CA GLY A 80 -19.94 -9.21 3.79
C GLY A 80 -19.89 -8.43 2.48
N HIS A 81 -19.35 -7.22 2.46
CA HIS A 81 -19.23 -6.38 1.28
C HIS A 81 -17.78 -6.24 0.82
N LEU A 82 -17.62 -6.16 -0.50
CA LEU A 82 -16.33 -5.92 -1.13
C LEU A 82 -16.26 -4.47 -1.62
N TYR A 83 -15.21 -3.77 -1.20
CA TYR A 83 -14.93 -2.40 -1.61
C TYR A 83 -13.59 -2.33 -2.35
N GLY A 84 -13.53 -1.50 -3.39
CA GLY A 84 -12.31 -1.20 -4.11
C GLY A 84 -11.97 0.28 -4.00
N LEU A 85 -10.69 0.61 -3.88
CA LEU A 85 -10.18 1.97 -3.97
C LEU A 85 -9.09 2.03 -5.03
N ASN A 86 -9.23 3.01 -5.91
CA ASN A 86 -8.20 3.42 -6.86
C ASN A 86 -7.67 4.79 -6.45
N GLY A 87 -6.49 4.82 -5.86
CA GLY A 87 -5.74 6.02 -5.48
C GLY A 87 -4.51 6.22 -6.36
N SER A 88 -4.63 5.99 -7.68
CA SER A 88 -3.52 6.18 -8.63
C SER A 88 -3.09 7.64 -8.80
N GLY A 89 -3.88 8.58 -8.28
CA GLY A 89 -3.67 10.00 -8.53
C GLY A 89 -4.19 10.44 -9.90
N PHE A 90 -4.22 11.74 -10.12
CA PHE A 90 -4.67 12.33 -11.37
C PHE A 90 -3.47 12.72 -12.24
N SER A 91 -3.65 12.73 -13.56
CA SER A 91 -2.71 13.40 -14.44
C SER A 91 -2.73 14.92 -14.19
N PRO A 92 -1.60 15.64 -14.36
CA PRO A 92 -1.61 17.09 -14.27
C PRO A 92 -2.63 17.72 -15.23
N ALA A 93 -3.37 18.73 -14.76
CA ALA A 93 -4.45 19.36 -15.54
C ALA A 93 -3.98 19.96 -16.88
N LYS A 94 -2.69 20.32 -16.97
CA LYS A 94 -2.06 20.83 -18.21
C LYS A 94 -1.67 19.73 -19.19
N LEU A 95 -1.72 18.45 -18.78
CA LEU A 95 -1.42 17.32 -19.64
C LEU A 95 -2.68 16.96 -20.42
N ILE A 96 -2.87 17.57 -21.56
CA ILE A 96 -4.05 17.36 -22.42
C ILE A 96 -3.71 16.27 -23.43
N GLN A 97 -4.48 15.19 -23.46
CA GLN A 97 -4.25 14.03 -24.33
C GLN A 97 -4.22 14.38 -25.83
N SER A 98 -4.85 15.48 -26.23
CA SER A 98 -4.83 15.97 -27.61
C SER A 98 -3.65 16.86 -27.96
N ASP A 99 -2.75 17.15 -26.99
CA ASP A 99 -1.56 17.95 -27.27
C ASP A 99 -0.58 17.15 -28.13
N PRO A 100 -0.22 17.61 -29.34
CA PRO A 100 0.70 16.91 -30.22
C PRO A 100 2.13 16.78 -29.66
N ALA A 101 2.47 17.55 -28.62
CA ALA A 101 3.75 17.43 -27.90
C ALA A 101 3.77 16.21 -26.97
N ILE A 102 2.62 15.59 -26.68
CA ILE A 102 2.53 14.39 -25.84
C ILE A 102 2.68 13.16 -26.73
N PRO A 103 3.70 12.32 -26.50
CA PRO A 103 3.89 11.11 -27.29
C PRO A 103 2.74 10.13 -27.07
N SER A 104 2.38 9.35 -28.10
CA SER A 104 1.35 8.31 -28.04
C SER A 104 1.63 7.24 -26.98
N ARG A 105 2.89 7.09 -26.59
CA ARG A 105 3.34 6.22 -25.48
C ARG A 105 4.21 7.07 -24.54
N LEU A 106 3.78 7.16 -23.29
CA LEU A 106 4.55 7.86 -22.28
C LEU A 106 5.92 7.19 -22.04
N PRO A 107 7.00 7.98 -21.87
CA PRO A 107 8.30 7.44 -21.51
C PRO A 107 8.27 6.85 -20.10
N SER A 108 9.18 5.89 -19.83
CA SER A 108 9.31 5.29 -18.50
C SER A 108 10.01 6.21 -17.49
N TYR A 109 10.63 7.30 -17.94
CA TYR A 109 11.41 8.23 -17.12
C TYR A 109 11.09 9.67 -17.49
N GLY A 110 11.39 10.61 -16.58
CA GLY A 110 11.18 12.04 -16.77
C GLY A 110 9.89 12.53 -16.11
N TRP A 111 9.46 13.74 -16.48
CA TRP A 111 8.33 14.40 -15.82
C TRP A 111 6.96 14.02 -16.36
N LEU A 112 6.87 13.58 -17.62
CA LEU A 112 5.60 13.26 -18.25
C LEU A 112 4.81 12.13 -17.57
N PRO A 113 5.43 11.04 -17.09
CA PRO A 113 4.70 9.96 -16.39
C PRO A 113 4.39 10.27 -14.92
N VAL A 114 4.85 11.41 -14.38
CA VAL A 114 4.63 11.76 -12.98
C VAL A 114 3.19 12.20 -12.76
N MET A 115 2.47 11.47 -11.90
CA MET A 115 1.10 11.76 -11.51
C MET A 115 1.06 12.66 -10.27
N ILE A 116 -0.07 13.31 -10.02
CA ILE A 116 -0.32 13.93 -8.71
C ILE A 116 -0.40 12.80 -7.68
N PRO A 117 0.35 12.88 -6.56
CA PRO A 117 0.39 11.81 -5.57
C PRO A 117 -0.98 11.39 -5.06
N GLY A 118 -1.31 10.11 -5.19
CA GLY A 118 -2.59 9.56 -4.77
C GLY A 118 -2.55 8.83 -3.43
N ALA A 119 -1.37 8.31 -3.01
CA ALA A 119 -1.26 7.48 -1.82
C ALA A 119 -1.72 8.17 -0.52
N PRO A 120 -1.30 9.40 -0.17
CA PRO A 120 -1.75 10.06 1.05
C PRO A 120 -3.27 10.31 1.08
N ALA A 121 -3.85 10.70 -0.05
CA ALA A 121 -5.30 10.87 -0.16
C ALA A 121 -6.04 9.55 0.02
N ALA A 122 -5.48 8.46 -0.53
CA ALA A 122 -6.04 7.13 -0.40
C ALA A 122 -5.95 6.59 1.05
N TRP A 123 -4.86 6.86 1.79
CA TRP A 123 -4.76 6.52 3.21
C TRP A 123 -5.87 7.20 4.02
N TYR A 124 -6.06 8.50 3.78
CA TYR A 124 -7.12 9.27 4.44
C TYR A 124 -8.51 8.75 4.08
N GLU A 125 -8.79 8.49 2.81
CA GLU A 125 -10.08 7.97 2.35
C GLU A 125 -10.37 6.58 2.95
N LEU A 126 -9.42 5.66 2.95
CA LEU A 126 -9.56 4.35 3.57
C LEU A 126 -9.86 4.45 5.05
N HIS A 127 -9.06 5.27 5.75
CA HIS A 127 -9.21 5.43 7.18
C HIS A 127 -10.53 6.13 7.54
N SER A 128 -10.90 7.21 6.84
CA SER A 128 -12.14 7.95 7.15
C SER A 128 -13.40 7.11 7.00
N ARG A 129 -13.38 6.12 6.09
CA ARG A 129 -14.52 5.23 5.84
C ARG A 129 -14.54 3.99 6.73
N PHE A 130 -13.39 3.44 7.05
CA PHE A 130 -13.28 2.11 7.65
C PHE A 130 -12.37 2.07 8.88
N GLY A 131 -11.56 3.10 9.14
CA GLY A 131 -10.64 3.16 10.26
C GLY A 131 -11.35 3.26 11.61
N LYS A 132 -10.65 2.91 12.67
CA LYS A 132 -11.15 2.89 14.04
C LYS A 132 -10.25 3.65 15.00
N LEU A 133 -8.92 3.63 14.81
CA LEU A 133 -7.98 4.39 15.62
C LEU A 133 -7.91 5.84 15.15
N PRO A 134 -7.40 6.79 15.96
CA PRO A 134 -7.10 8.13 15.48
C PRO A 134 -6.11 8.09 14.32
N PHE A 135 -6.40 8.84 13.23
CA PHE A 135 -5.58 8.80 12.01
C PHE A 135 -4.13 9.17 12.26
N GLU A 136 -3.90 10.16 13.11
CA GLU A 136 -2.56 10.64 13.48
C GLU A 136 -1.72 9.54 14.12
N SER A 137 -2.34 8.68 14.92
CA SER A 137 -1.64 7.58 15.60
C SER A 137 -1.08 6.52 14.66
N LEU A 138 -1.56 6.47 13.42
CA LEU A 138 -1.04 5.55 12.40
C LEU A 138 0.30 5.99 11.84
N PHE A 139 0.68 7.26 12.02
CA PHE A 139 1.96 7.82 11.58
C PHE A 139 3.06 7.69 12.62
N GLU A 140 2.71 7.61 13.91
CA GLU A 140 3.68 7.55 15.00
C GLU A 140 4.83 6.56 14.74
N PRO A 141 4.57 5.28 14.37
CA PRO A 141 5.65 4.33 14.14
C PRO A 141 6.58 4.70 12.98
N ALA A 142 6.04 5.32 11.93
CA ALA A 142 6.85 5.76 10.80
C ALA A 142 7.77 6.93 11.19
N VAL A 143 7.27 7.83 12.02
CA VAL A 143 8.05 8.96 12.57
C VAL A 143 9.15 8.45 13.49
N ASP A 144 8.87 7.44 14.32
CA ASP A 144 9.86 6.83 15.23
C ASP A 144 11.01 6.14 14.48
N TYR A 145 10.76 5.65 13.26
CA TYR A 145 11.78 5.01 12.42
C TYR A 145 12.52 5.98 11.48
N ALA A 146 12.04 7.20 11.28
CA ALA A 146 12.64 8.20 10.39
C ALA A 146 13.77 8.97 11.06
#